data_5c4f082a4db3ef35265638142604b81a
#
_entry.id   5c4f082a4db3ef35265638142604b81a
#
_cell.length_a   1.000
_cell.length_b   1.000
_cell.length_c   1.000
_cell.angle_alpha   90.00
_cell.angle_beta   90.00
_cell.angle_gamma   90.00
#
_symmetry.space_group_name_H-M   'P 1'
#
loop_
_entity.id
_entity.type
_entity.pdbx_description
1 polymer ?
#
loop_
_entity_poly.entity_id
_entity_poly.type
_entity_poly.pdbx_seq_one_letter_code
_entity_poly.pdbx_strand_id
1 'polypeptide(L)'
;IKSKGRVASLLEVGTGMHPEMTARQNIYLNGSLMGMRRHEITSKLDEIVDFAGIVKYLDTPIKRFSSGMTVRLGFAIAAFLEPEILIVDEVLAVGDAEFQKKAIGKMQDVSKGEGRTVLFVSHNLVSVKKLCTKGIVLHNGLIDHEGSCDNAVNYYSNLTVKSASKPVRERKDRIGNQKMTIVDIYAENVDGDRLQELCSGESYFLKLDYQ
;
A
#
# COMPACT_ATOMS: atom_id res chain seq x y z
N ILE A 1 -10.73 -21.42 -0.98
CA ILE A 1 -9.69 -21.10 0.03
C ILE A 1 -10.22 -21.58 1.38
N LYS A 2 -9.43 -22.33 2.13
CA LYS A 2 -9.75 -22.71 3.51
C LYS A 2 -8.81 -21.93 4.44
N SER A 3 -9.36 -21.19 5.40
CA SER A 3 -8.59 -20.47 6.42
C SER A 3 -8.90 -21.04 7.82
N LYS A 4 -7.93 -20.95 8.73
CA LYS A 4 -8.10 -21.31 10.13
C LYS A 4 -7.77 -20.07 10.96
N GLY A 5 -8.74 -19.63 11.78
CA GLY A 5 -8.60 -18.44 12.61
C GLY A 5 -9.41 -17.23 12.10
N ARG A 6 -9.35 -16.12 12.85
CA ARG A 6 -10.01 -14.86 12.50
C ARG A 6 -9.24 -14.18 11.37
N VAL A 7 -9.98 -13.73 10.36
CA VAL A 7 -9.45 -12.93 9.24
C VAL A 7 -9.93 -11.50 9.44
N ALA A 8 -9.01 -10.55 9.43
CA ALA A 8 -9.34 -9.13 9.38
C ALA A 8 -8.72 -8.51 8.13
N SER A 9 -9.42 -7.52 7.59
CA SER A 9 -8.99 -6.81 6.38
C SER A 9 -8.90 -5.33 6.64
N LEU A 10 -7.80 -4.71 6.21
CA LEU A 10 -7.57 -3.27 6.19
C LEU A 10 -7.95 -2.65 4.83
N LEU A 11 -8.72 -3.34 3.99
CA LEU A 11 -9.11 -2.87 2.64
C LEU A 11 -9.89 -1.56 2.68
N GLU A 12 -10.62 -1.29 3.76
CA GLU A 12 -11.53 -0.16 3.87
C GLU A 12 -11.31 0.62 5.17
N VAL A 13 -10.09 1.09 5.40
CA VAL A 13 -9.76 1.88 6.60
C VAL A 13 -10.58 3.18 6.64
N GLY A 14 -11.31 3.35 7.73
CA GLY A 14 -12.18 4.53 7.92
C GLY A 14 -13.59 4.39 7.37
N THR A 15 -13.93 3.30 6.67
CA THR A 15 -15.32 3.00 6.32
C THR A 15 -16.08 2.43 7.51
N GLY A 16 -17.41 2.55 7.50
CA GLY A 16 -18.26 2.04 8.59
C GLY A 16 -18.24 2.90 9.86
N MET A 17 -17.57 4.05 9.87
CA MET A 17 -17.65 5.00 10.98
C MET A 17 -18.94 5.82 10.90
N HIS A 18 -19.65 5.93 12.03
CA HIS A 18 -20.88 6.70 12.12
C HIS A 18 -20.56 8.18 12.44
N PRO A 19 -20.90 9.12 11.56
CA PRO A 19 -20.49 10.54 11.69
C PRO A 19 -21.01 11.22 12.96
N GLU A 20 -22.21 10.87 13.43
CA GLU A 20 -22.82 11.45 14.63
C GLU A 20 -22.27 10.87 15.95
N MET A 21 -21.64 9.70 15.89
CA MET A 21 -21.04 9.06 17.06
C MET A 21 -19.68 9.66 17.37
N THR A 22 -19.31 9.68 18.65
CA THR A 22 -17.97 10.10 19.09
C THR A 22 -16.89 9.10 18.63
N ALA A 23 -15.63 9.51 18.68
CA ALA A 23 -14.52 8.61 18.38
C ALA A 23 -14.54 7.38 19.28
N ARG A 24 -14.79 7.55 20.60
CA ARG A 24 -14.97 6.44 21.54
C ARG A 24 -16.04 5.45 21.08
N GLN A 25 -17.22 5.93 20.72
CA GLN A 25 -18.31 5.09 20.25
C GLN A 25 -17.97 4.36 18.95
N ASN A 26 -17.30 5.06 18.03
CA ASN A 26 -16.83 4.46 16.78
C ASN A 26 -15.74 3.41 16.99
N ILE A 27 -14.84 3.57 17.96
CA ILE A 27 -13.87 2.52 18.33
C ILE A 27 -14.57 1.25 18.74
N TYR A 28 -15.60 1.34 19.61
CA TYR A 28 -16.38 0.16 20.00
C TYR A 28 -17.18 -0.43 18.84
N LEU A 29 -17.82 0.42 18.03
CA LEU A 29 -18.60 -0.02 16.86
C LEU A 29 -17.72 -0.78 15.87
N ASN A 30 -16.64 -0.13 15.39
CA ASN A 30 -15.75 -0.72 14.38
C ASN A 30 -14.97 -1.91 14.93
N GLY A 31 -14.46 -1.84 16.16
CA GLY A 31 -13.80 -2.97 16.79
C GLY A 31 -14.71 -4.19 16.86
N SER A 32 -15.99 -3.99 17.21
CA SER A 32 -16.98 -5.09 17.25
C SER A 32 -17.31 -5.62 15.84
N LEU A 33 -17.45 -4.75 14.84
CA LEU A 33 -17.67 -5.15 13.45
C LEU A 33 -16.49 -5.98 12.90
N MET A 34 -15.27 -5.68 13.34
CA MET A 34 -14.06 -6.42 12.99
C MET A 34 -13.84 -7.67 13.87
N GLY A 35 -14.79 -8.01 14.77
CA GLY A 35 -14.76 -9.24 15.55
C GLY A 35 -14.06 -9.14 16.90
N MET A 36 -13.72 -7.95 17.41
CA MET A 36 -13.22 -7.76 18.77
C MET A 36 -14.36 -7.88 19.79
N ARG A 37 -14.08 -8.52 20.90
CA ARG A 37 -15.00 -8.52 22.04
C ARG A 37 -14.88 -7.19 22.80
N ARG A 38 -15.97 -6.79 23.47
CA ARG A 38 -16.01 -5.50 24.19
C ARG A 38 -14.87 -5.33 25.20
N HIS A 39 -14.49 -6.37 25.92
CA HIS A 39 -13.38 -6.30 26.89
C HIS A 39 -12.03 -6.13 26.20
N GLU A 40 -11.83 -6.75 25.00
CA GLU A 40 -10.62 -6.58 24.19
C GLU A 40 -10.48 -5.11 23.71
N ILE A 41 -11.60 -4.51 23.26
CA ILE A 41 -11.61 -3.10 22.87
C ILE A 41 -11.30 -2.20 24.07
N THR A 42 -11.93 -2.49 25.24
CA THR A 42 -11.73 -1.69 26.44
C THR A 42 -10.27 -1.73 26.91
N SER A 43 -9.63 -2.89 26.89
CA SER A 43 -8.23 -3.02 27.31
C SER A 43 -7.24 -2.32 26.37
N LYS A 44 -7.61 -2.09 25.10
CA LYS A 44 -6.76 -1.46 24.08
C LYS A 44 -7.16 -0.02 23.76
N LEU A 45 -8.20 0.50 24.43
CA LEU A 45 -8.76 1.80 24.09
C LEU A 45 -7.72 2.91 24.12
N ASP A 46 -6.92 2.99 25.20
CA ASP A 46 -5.94 4.05 25.39
C ASP A 46 -4.81 3.94 24.35
N GLU A 47 -4.36 2.72 24.05
CA GLU A 47 -3.35 2.49 23.02
C GLU A 47 -3.83 2.89 21.62
N ILE A 48 -5.09 2.56 21.28
CA ILE A 48 -5.72 2.96 20.01
C ILE A 48 -5.78 4.48 19.88
N VAL A 49 -6.21 5.15 20.95
CA VAL A 49 -6.39 6.59 21.01
C VAL A 49 -5.06 7.32 20.89
N ASP A 50 -4.05 6.87 21.62
CA ASP A 50 -2.69 7.42 21.58
C ASP A 50 -2.05 7.22 20.21
N PHE A 51 -2.20 6.02 19.64
CA PHE A 51 -1.66 5.71 18.32
C PHE A 51 -2.29 6.60 17.23
N ALA A 52 -3.62 6.80 17.28
CA ALA A 52 -4.33 7.67 16.36
C ALA A 52 -4.02 9.16 16.57
N GLY A 53 -3.48 9.53 17.75
CA GLY A 53 -3.21 10.92 18.12
C GLY A 53 -4.46 11.75 18.38
N ILE A 54 -5.52 11.12 18.91
CA ILE A 54 -6.85 11.76 19.08
C ILE A 54 -7.29 11.88 20.56
N VAL A 55 -6.37 11.80 21.51
CA VAL A 55 -6.66 11.84 22.95
C VAL A 55 -7.62 12.98 23.31
N LYS A 56 -7.36 14.18 22.82
CA LYS A 56 -8.20 15.38 23.09
C LYS A 56 -9.56 15.34 22.40
N TYR A 57 -9.75 14.47 21.45
CA TYR A 57 -10.94 14.40 20.59
C TYR A 57 -11.76 13.11 20.79
N LEU A 58 -11.43 12.33 21.81
CA LEU A 58 -12.04 11.02 22.04
C LEU A 58 -13.57 11.06 22.17
N ASP A 59 -14.10 12.10 22.82
CA ASP A 59 -15.53 12.30 23.00
C ASP A 59 -16.13 13.32 22.00
N THR A 60 -15.40 13.60 20.92
CA THR A 60 -15.88 14.45 19.81
C THR A 60 -16.51 13.60 18.71
N PRO A 61 -17.68 14.00 18.15
CA PRO A 61 -18.28 13.32 17.00
C PRO A 61 -17.38 13.33 15.77
N ILE A 62 -17.34 12.20 15.05
CA ILE A 62 -16.44 11.99 13.88
C ILE A 62 -16.71 13.02 12.76
N LYS A 63 -17.94 13.52 12.61
CA LYS A 63 -18.25 14.58 11.63
C LYS A 63 -17.40 15.85 11.79
N ARG A 64 -16.76 16.06 12.94
CA ARG A 64 -15.84 17.17 13.20
C ARG A 64 -14.38 16.84 12.97
N PHE A 65 -14.08 15.61 12.58
CA PHE A 65 -12.73 15.17 12.27
C PHE A 65 -12.33 15.61 10.87
N SER A 66 -11.04 15.89 10.68
CA SER A 66 -10.49 15.94 9.33
C SER A 66 -10.45 14.53 8.71
N SER A 67 -10.40 14.45 7.39
CA SER A 67 -10.25 13.17 6.69
C SER A 67 -9.04 12.37 7.21
N GLY A 68 -7.91 13.05 7.45
CA GLY A 68 -6.72 12.43 8.02
C GLY A 68 -6.93 11.88 9.43
N MET A 69 -7.68 12.56 10.30
CA MET A 69 -8.01 12.05 11.64
C MET A 69 -8.89 10.80 11.57
N THR A 70 -9.90 10.81 10.70
CA THR A 70 -10.80 9.66 10.51
C THR A 70 -10.03 8.43 10.04
N VAL A 71 -9.16 8.62 9.06
CA VAL A 71 -8.35 7.52 8.51
C VAL A 71 -7.33 7.02 9.52
N ARG A 72 -6.65 7.91 10.27
CA ARG A 72 -5.74 7.50 11.36
C ARG A 72 -6.46 6.71 12.44
N LEU A 73 -7.68 7.11 12.81
CA LEU A 73 -8.50 6.37 13.76
C LEU A 73 -8.87 4.99 13.24
N GLY A 74 -9.35 4.88 11.99
CA GLY A 74 -9.68 3.61 11.37
C GLY A 74 -8.50 2.64 11.32
N PHE A 75 -7.34 3.16 10.91
CA PHE A 75 -6.09 2.39 10.91
C PHE A 75 -5.71 1.94 12.33
N ALA A 76 -5.79 2.83 13.32
CA ALA A 76 -5.48 2.50 14.70
C ALA A 76 -6.36 1.35 15.22
N ILE A 77 -7.68 1.42 15.04
CA ILE A 77 -8.58 0.34 15.44
C ILE A 77 -8.14 -0.99 14.82
N ALA A 78 -7.87 -0.98 13.52
CA ALA A 78 -7.51 -2.19 12.78
C ALA A 78 -6.10 -2.72 13.12
N ALA A 79 -5.14 -1.85 13.42
CA ALA A 79 -3.78 -2.22 13.82
C ALA A 79 -3.70 -2.87 15.21
N PHE A 80 -4.68 -2.61 16.06
CA PHE A 80 -4.80 -3.22 17.39
C PHE A 80 -5.76 -4.42 17.41
N LEU A 81 -6.38 -4.76 16.27
CA LEU A 81 -6.94 -6.09 16.06
C LEU A 81 -5.80 -7.10 16.13
N GLU A 82 -6.06 -8.20 16.80
CA GLU A 82 -5.12 -9.34 16.85
C GLU A 82 -5.72 -10.54 16.10
N PRO A 83 -5.92 -10.44 14.77
CA PRO A 83 -6.38 -11.56 13.98
C PRO A 83 -5.22 -12.53 13.73
N GLU A 84 -5.53 -13.77 13.50
CA GLU A 84 -4.56 -14.76 13.04
C GLU A 84 -4.13 -14.52 11.59
N ILE A 85 -5.02 -13.92 10.78
CA ILE A 85 -4.74 -13.53 9.39
C ILE A 85 -5.14 -12.07 9.18
N LEU A 86 -4.19 -11.22 8.84
CA LEU A 86 -4.39 -9.81 8.52
C LEU A 86 -4.15 -9.55 7.04
N ILE A 87 -5.14 -8.97 6.36
CA ILE A 87 -5.02 -8.56 4.95
C ILE A 87 -4.85 -7.04 4.92
N VAL A 88 -3.77 -6.59 4.32
CA VAL A 88 -3.41 -5.16 4.18
C VAL A 88 -3.28 -4.83 2.71
N ASP A 89 -4.08 -3.87 2.22
CA ASP A 89 -4.06 -3.41 0.83
C ASP A 89 -3.75 -1.91 0.78
N GLU A 90 -2.63 -1.54 0.19
CA GLU A 90 -2.14 -0.17 -0.07
C GLU A 90 -2.32 0.90 1.04
N VAL A 91 -3.00 0.57 2.13
CA VAL A 91 -3.49 1.49 3.17
C VAL A 91 -2.36 2.13 3.98
N LEU A 92 -1.10 1.65 3.85
CA LEU A 92 0.04 2.22 4.57
C LEU A 92 0.49 3.60 4.05
N ALA A 93 -0.08 4.06 2.93
CA ALA A 93 0.17 5.42 2.40
C ALA A 93 -0.69 6.50 3.07
N VAL A 94 -1.43 6.15 4.12
CA VAL A 94 -2.42 7.00 4.78
C VAL A 94 -1.80 7.87 5.88
N GLY A 95 -2.26 9.12 5.98
CA GLY A 95 -1.81 10.08 6.98
C GLY A 95 -0.53 10.82 6.55
N ASP A 96 0.07 11.51 7.51
CA ASP A 96 1.36 12.18 7.32
C ASP A 96 2.54 11.21 7.45
N ALA A 97 3.73 11.66 7.08
CA ALA A 97 4.94 10.83 7.08
C ALA A 97 5.28 10.25 8.47
N GLU A 98 4.93 10.96 9.55
CA GLU A 98 5.14 10.47 10.91
C GLU A 98 4.20 9.31 11.23
N PHE A 99 2.93 9.45 10.88
CA PHE A 99 1.94 8.40 11.09
C PHE A 99 2.25 7.16 10.22
N GLN A 100 2.65 7.37 8.97
CA GLN A 100 3.08 6.26 8.10
C GLN A 100 4.24 5.46 8.70
N LYS A 101 5.22 6.14 9.31
CA LYS A 101 6.33 5.47 9.99
C LYS A 101 5.85 4.66 11.20
N LYS A 102 4.93 5.21 12.01
CA LYS A 102 4.31 4.49 13.13
C LYS A 102 3.49 3.28 12.63
N ALA A 103 2.73 3.44 11.55
CA ALA A 103 1.92 2.39 10.96
C ALA A 103 2.78 1.22 10.47
N ILE A 104 3.87 1.50 9.74
CA ILE A 104 4.83 0.50 9.28
C ILE A 104 5.46 -0.24 10.48
N GLY A 105 5.89 0.50 11.51
CA GLY A 105 6.44 -0.10 12.73
C GLY A 105 5.45 -1.05 13.39
N LYS A 106 4.19 -0.62 13.58
CA LYS A 106 3.14 -1.49 14.16
C LYS A 106 2.89 -2.74 13.33
N MET A 107 2.88 -2.62 11.99
CA MET A 107 2.73 -3.77 11.10
C MET A 107 3.90 -4.76 11.19
N GLN A 108 5.12 -4.26 11.38
CA GLN A 108 6.29 -5.12 11.63
C GLN A 108 6.15 -5.89 12.95
N ASP A 109 5.68 -5.24 14.01
CA ASP A 109 5.45 -5.88 15.31
C ASP A 109 4.35 -6.96 15.20
N VAL A 110 3.27 -6.65 14.48
CA VAL A 110 2.19 -7.62 14.22
C VAL A 110 2.69 -8.81 13.40
N SER A 111 3.54 -8.57 12.39
CA SER A 111 4.07 -9.65 11.54
C SER A 111 5.09 -10.54 12.24
N LYS A 112 5.82 -10.01 13.23
CA LYS A 112 6.78 -10.76 14.06
C LYS A 112 6.11 -11.48 15.22
N GLY A 113 4.86 -11.16 15.55
CA GLY A 113 4.08 -11.81 16.58
C GLY A 113 3.86 -13.28 16.27
N GLU A 114 3.90 -14.13 17.28
CA GLU A 114 3.80 -15.57 17.15
C GLU A 114 2.52 -16.01 16.42
N GLY A 115 2.69 -16.74 15.34
CA GLY A 115 1.61 -17.45 14.64
C GLY A 115 0.67 -16.61 13.78
N ARG A 116 0.99 -15.34 13.49
CA ARG A 116 0.15 -14.47 12.66
C ARG A 116 0.61 -14.45 11.21
N THR A 117 -0.34 -14.46 10.28
CA THR A 117 -0.10 -14.32 8.86
C THR A 117 -0.53 -12.94 8.37
N VAL A 118 0.37 -12.17 7.78
CA VAL A 118 0.06 -10.89 7.15
C VAL A 118 0.14 -11.04 5.64
N LEU A 119 -0.99 -10.81 4.96
CA LEU A 119 -1.05 -10.73 3.50
C LEU A 119 -0.99 -9.24 3.11
N PHE A 120 0.12 -8.83 2.54
CA PHE A 120 0.37 -7.44 2.18
C PHE A 120 0.33 -7.26 0.67
N VAL A 121 -0.57 -6.43 0.19
CA VAL A 121 -0.70 -6.06 -1.22
C VAL A 121 -0.27 -4.61 -1.38
N SER A 122 0.70 -4.32 -2.23
CA SER A 122 1.16 -2.97 -2.47
C SER A 122 1.91 -2.86 -3.81
N HIS A 123 1.83 -1.68 -4.42
CA HIS A 123 2.69 -1.28 -5.53
C HIS A 123 4.02 -0.68 -5.05
N ASN A 124 4.17 -0.36 -3.76
CA ASN A 124 5.40 0.16 -3.19
C ASN A 124 6.34 -0.98 -2.81
N LEU A 125 7.24 -1.33 -3.73
CA LEU A 125 8.20 -2.43 -3.57
C LEU A 125 9.16 -2.24 -2.38
N VAL A 126 9.43 -1.00 -1.97
CA VAL A 126 10.26 -0.71 -0.78
C VAL A 126 9.54 -1.14 0.49
N SER A 127 8.25 -0.87 0.59
CA SER A 127 7.42 -1.32 1.73
C SER A 127 7.28 -2.84 1.74
N VAL A 128 7.08 -3.45 0.56
CA VAL A 128 7.03 -4.92 0.42
C VAL A 128 8.31 -5.56 0.93
N LYS A 129 9.49 -5.09 0.51
CA LYS A 129 10.79 -5.61 0.98
C LYS A 129 11.01 -5.45 2.49
N LYS A 130 10.47 -4.38 3.09
CA LYS A 130 10.61 -4.14 4.54
C LYS A 130 9.69 -4.99 5.41
N LEU A 131 8.51 -5.35 4.89
CA LEU A 131 7.45 -5.99 5.67
C LEU A 131 7.31 -7.49 5.41
N CYS A 132 7.67 -7.94 4.20
CA CYS A 132 7.40 -9.31 3.76
C CYS A 132 8.67 -10.17 3.74
N THR A 133 8.52 -11.44 4.11
CA THR A 133 9.56 -12.47 3.98
C THR A 133 9.41 -13.30 2.72
N LYS A 134 8.16 -13.46 2.24
CA LYS A 134 7.80 -14.17 1.01
C LYS A 134 7.05 -13.24 0.08
N GLY A 135 7.16 -13.49 -1.22
CA GLY A 135 6.43 -12.78 -2.25
C GLY A 135 5.77 -13.71 -3.25
N ILE A 136 4.58 -13.33 -3.70
CA ILE A 136 3.83 -13.98 -4.77
C ILE A 136 3.56 -12.94 -5.83
N VAL A 137 3.95 -13.20 -7.07
CA VAL A 137 3.66 -12.35 -8.23
C VAL A 137 2.47 -12.94 -8.97
N LEU A 138 1.44 -12.11 -9.15
CA LEU A 138 0.24 -12.48 -9.91
C LEU A 138 0.29 -11.83 -11.29
N HIS A 139 0.00 -12.61 -12.32
CA HIS A 139 -0.16 -12.12 -13.68
C HIS A 139 -1.41 -12.73 -14.32
N ASN A 140 -2.30 -11.88 -14.84
CA ASN A 140 -3.59 -12.31 -15.44
C ASN A 140 -4.41 -13.26 -14.53
N GLY A 141 -4.39 -13.02 -13.21
CA GLY A 141 -5.15 -13.82 -12.25
C GLY A 141 -4.53 -15.17 -11.87
N LEU A 142 -3.35 -15.48 -12.38
CA LEU A 142 -2.58 -16.70 -12.06
C LEU A 142 -1.31 -16.36 -11.27
N ILE A 143 -0.82 -17.34 -10.49
CA ILE A 143 0.48 -17.23 -9.84
C ILE A 143 1.55 -17.42 -10.92
N ASP A 144 2.35 -16.37 -11.13
CA ASP A 144 3.43 -16.35 -12.11
C ASP A 144 4.79 -16.65 -11.45
N HIS A 145 4.98 -16.19 -10.22
CA HIS A 145 6.18 -16.48 -9.43
C HIS A 145 5.84 -16.52 -7.94
N GLU A 146 6.49 -17.43 -7.21
CA GLU A 146 6.47 -17.53 -5.76
C GLU A 146 7.88 -17.77 -5.22
N GLY A 147 8.27 -17.06 -4.14
CA GLY A 147 9.60 -17.26 -3.56
C GLY A 147 9.88 -16.31 -2.39
N SER A 148 11.18 -16.08 -2.11
CA SER A 148 11.58 -15.04 -1.17
C SER A 148 11.12 -13.68 -1.67
N CYS A 149 10.89 -12.74 -0.73
CA CYS A 149 10.44 -11.40 -1.09
C CYS A 149 11.35 -10.73 -2.12
N ASP A 150 12.68 -10.81 -1.94
CA ASP A 150 13.65 -10.22 -2.86
C ASP A 150 13.57 -10.83 -4.27
N ASN A 151 13.44 -12.16 -4.37
CA ASN A 151 13.31 -12.83 -5.65
C ASN A 151 12.03 -12.43 -6.37
N ALA A 152 10.90 -12.38 -5.65
CA ALA A 152 9.62 -11.98 -6.21
C ALA A 152 9.62 -10.53 -6.68
N VAL A 153 10.22 -9.61 -5.91
CA VAL A 153 10.34 -8.20 -6.29
C VAL A 153 11.25 -8.03 -7.51
N ASN A 154 12.38 -8.72 -7.56
CA ASN A 154 13.28 -8.68 -8.72
C ASN A 154 12.59 -9.24 -9.97
N TYR A 155 11.86 -10.35 -9.83
CA TYR A 155 11.07 -10.93 -10.92
C TYR A 155 10.02 -9.94 -11.44
N TYR A 156 9.23 -9.33 -10.55
CA TYR A 156 8.22 -8.32 -10.90
C TYR A 156 8.83 -7.11 -11.60
N SER A 157 9.96 -6.58 -11.09
CA SER A 157 10.67 -5.47 -11.70
C SER A 157 11.16 -5.80 -13.11
N ASN A 158 11.68 -7.00 -13.33
CA ASN A 158 12.12 -7.45 -14.65
C ASN A 158 10.96 -7.63 -15.64
N LEU A 159 9.77 -8.04 -15.19
CA LEU A 159 8.58 -8.07 -16.05
C LEU A 159 8.21 -6.67 -16.54
N THR A 160 8.28 -5.69 -15.65
CA THR A 160 7.99 -4.28 -15.97
C THR A 160 9.00 -3.71 -16.96
N VAL A 161 10.29 -4.00 -16.78
CA VAL A 161 11.37 -3.58 -17.70
C VAL A 161 11.20 -4.25 -19.07
N LYS A 162 10.92 -5.55 -19.13
CA LYS A 162 10.66 -6.27 -20.40
C LYS A 162 9.44 -5.73 -21.14
N SER A 163 8.41 -5.30 -20.42
CA SER A 163 7.24 -4.64 -21.02
C SER A 163 7.58 -3.24 -21.55
N ALA A 164 8.47 -2.52 -20.86
CA ALA A 164 8.95 -1.20 -21.28
C ALA A 164 9.97 -1.25 -22.43
N SER A 165 10.70 -2.35 -22.59
CA SER A 165 11.73 -2.52 -23.63
C SER A 165 11.18 -2.83 -25.03
N LYS A 166 9.86 -3.00 -25.19
CA LYS A 166 9.29 -3.10 -26.53
C LYS A 166 9.45 -1.77 -27.27
N PRO A 167 9.99 -1.77 -28.48
CA PRO A 167 10.08 -0.56 -29.30
C PRO A 167 8.74 0.17 -29.34
N VAL A 168 8.78 1.50 -29.26
CA VAL A 168 7.54 2.30 -29.24
C VAL A 168 6.63 1.96 -30.43
N ARG A 169 7.20 1.60 -31.58
CA ARG A 169 6.47 1.16 -32.77
C ARG A 169 5.57 -0.06 -32.57
N GLU A 170 5.96 -0.99 -31.70
CA GLU A 170 5.28 -2.27 -31.47
C GLU A 170 4.25 -2.21 -30.33
N ARG A 171 4.13 -1.08 -29.65
CA ARG A 171 3.19 -0.90 -28.57
C ARG A 171 1.76 -0.79 -29.09
N LYS A 172 0.87 -1.64 -28.53
CA LYS A 172 -0.57 -1.67 -28.84
C LYS A 172 -1.43 -0.98 -27.77
N ASP A 173 -0.84 -0.56 -26.66
CA ASP A 173 -1.48 0.07 -25.50
C ASP A 173 -1.61 1.61 -25.61
N ARG A 174 -1.67 2.12 -26.84
CA ARG A 174 -1.75 3.54 -27.13
C ARG A 174 -3.14 4.10 -26.92
N ILE A 175 -3.23 5.18 -26.15
CA ILE A 175 -4.49 5.91 -25.92
C ILE A 175 -4.38 7.27 -26.62
N GLY A 176 -5.37 7.63 -27.44
CA GLY A 176 -5.42 8.92 -28.12
C GLY A 176 -6.21 8.89 -29.42
N ASN A 177 -6.31 10.05 -30.08
CA ASN A 177 -7.04 10.21 -31.34
C ASN A 177 -6.21 9.88 -32.60
N GLN A 178 -5.00 9.38 -32.44
CA GLN A 178 -4.07 8.96 -33.48
C GLN A 178 -3.68 10.04 -34.53
N LYS A 179 -3.96 11.32 -34.27
CA LYS A 179 -3.56 12.41 -35.16
C LYS A 179 -2.04 12.67 -35.14
N MET A 180 -1.38 12.26 -34.09
CA MET A 180 0.07 12.28 -33.95
C MET A 180 0.48 11.03 -33.18
N THR A 181 1.41 10.28 -33.72
CA THR A 181 1.86 9.02 -33.13
C THR A 181 3.37 9.09 -32.90
N ILE A 182 3.80 8.94 -31.65
CA ILE A 182 5.23 8.84 -31.33
C ILE A 182 5.72 7.48 -31.87
N VAL A 183 6.72 7.53 -32.73
CA VAL A 183 7.28 6.35 -33.42
C VAL A 183 8.48 5.81 -32.66
N ASP A 184 9.31 6.73 -32.13
CA ASP A 184 10.52 6.37 -31.36
C ASP A 184 10.83 7.42 -30.30
N ILE A 185 11.50 6.99 -29.24
CA ILE A 185 12.02 7.85 -28.17
C ILE A 185 13.44 7.34 -27.84
N TYR A 186 14.43 8.21 -27.93
CA TYR A 186 15.80 7.86 -27.63
C TYR A 186 16.58 9.06 -27.08
N ALA A 187 17.70 8.80 -26.44
CA ALA A 187 18.61 9.83 -25.98
C ALA A 187 19.87 9.88 -26.87
N GLU A 188 20.38 11.08 -27.11
CA GLU A 188 21.63 11.33 -27.79
C GLU A 188 22.57 12.12 -26.89
N ASN A 189 23.89 11.85 -27.02
CA ASN A 189 24.92 12.70 -26.40
C ASN A 189 25.05 14.02 -27.16
N VAL A 190 25.97 14.89 -26.70
CA VAL A 190 26.27 16.19 -27.33
C VAL A 190 26.82 16.02 -28.75
N ASP A 191 27.44 14.87 -29.05
CA ASP A 191 28.04 14.53 -30.33
C ASP A 191 27.05 13.92 -31.33
N GLY A 192 25.82 13.65 -30.89
CA GLY A 192 24.73 13.08 -31.71
C GLY A 192 24.68 11.57 -31.72
N ASP A 193 25.46 10.89 -30.88
CA ASP A 193 25.40 9.43 -30.76
C ASP A 193 24.25 8.98 -29.88
N ARG A 194 23.56 7.93 -30.32
CA ARG A 194 22.42 7.35 -29.58
C ARG A 194 22.92 6.60 -28.36
N LEU A 195 22.40 6.97 -27.20
CA LEU A 195 22.74 6.35 -25.91
C LEU A 195 21.80 5.17 -25.56
N GLN A 196 22.39 4.10 -25.07
CA GLN A 196 21.63 2.95 -24.53
C GLN A 196 21.39 3.06 -23.03
N GLU A 197 22.26 3.76 -22.33
CA GLU A 197 22.19 3.98 -20.88
C GLU A 197 22.43 5.46 -20.58
N LEU A 198 21.77 5.99 -19.56
CA LEU A 198 21.91 7.38 -19.13
C LEU A 198 22.64 7.42 -17.79
N CYS A 199 23.73 8.19 -17.73
CA CYS A 199 24.50 8.39 -16.51
C CYS A 199 24.10 9.70 -15.81
N SER A 200 23.97 9.65 -14.49
CA SER A 200 23.68 10.86 -13.71
C SER A 200 24.86 11.83 -13.76
N GLY A 201 24.58 13.10 -14.08
CA GLY A 201 25.61 14.15 -14.18
C GLY A 201 26.11 14.44 -15.61
N GLU A 202 25.63 13.68 -16.58
CA GLU A 202 25.96 13.95 -18.02
C GLU A 202 24.82 14.72 -18.69
N SER A 203 25.17 15.47 -19.76
CA SER A 203 24.20 16.20 -20.57
C SER A 203 23.82 15.38 -21.80
N TYR A 204 22.55 15.24 -22.06
CA TYR A 204 21.99 14.52 -23.21
C TYR A 204 20.72 15.18 -23.72
N PHE A 205 20.38 14.89 -25.00
CA PHE A 205 19.13 15.32 -25.63
C PHE A 205 18.16 14.16 -25.72
N LEU A 206 16.92 14.37 -25.27
CA LEU A 206 15.83 13.43 -25.50
C LEU A 206 15.20 13.73 -26.86
N LYS A 207 15.23 12.77 -27.76
CA LYS A 207 14.65 12.85 -29.11
C LYS A 207 13.34 12.09 -29.17
N LEU A 208 12.39 12.69 -29.86
CA LEU A 208 11.06 12.16 -30.07
C LEU A 208 10.78 12.16 -31.58
N ASP A 209 10.67 10.96 -32.16
CA ASP A 209 10.23 10.80 -33.53
C ASP A 209 8.72 10.59 -33.55
N TYR A 210 8.01 11.34 -34.37
CA TYR A 210 6.55 11.24 -34.49
C TYR A 210 6.11 11.24 -35.95
N GLN A 211 4.94 10.65 -36.19
CA GLN A 211 4.26 10.56 -37.49
C GLN A 211 2.83 11.06 -37.37
#